data_7ba0ebfe73c937afd100220bca9b4669
#
_entry.id   7ba0ebfe73c937afd100220bca9b4669
#
_cell.length_a   1.000
_cell.length_b   1.000
_cell.length_c   1.000
_cell.angle_alpha   90.00
_cell.angle_beta   90.00
_cell.angle_gamma   90.00
#
_symmetry.space_group_name_H-M   'P 1'
#
loop_
_entity.id
_entity.type
_entity.pdbx_description
1 polymer ?
#
loop_
_entity_poly.entity_id
_entity_poly.type
_entity_poly.pdbx_seq_one_letter_code
_entity_poly.pdbx_strand_id
1 'polypeptide(L)'
;MSAAPAGGSSVEVEKKYDVDADTPLPDWSTLPGVVRVGDAEPRDLDARYVDTPDTALARAGVAVRRRRGGPDEGWHVKGPLEGGGRRETQWPLGDVTDDDADPVVPEAVQDAVSSLAQPPFLPLARVRNARTAYALLDAEGREVAEFVDDRVRARDERRDAESAWREWEVELGPAAPADDAERAAFFAAVDQAVFAAGGRPAASGSKLARALGH
;
A
#
# COMPACT_ATOMS: atom_id res chain seq x y z
N MET A 1 -1.39 20.50 -27.42
CA MET A 1 -0.89 19.32 -26.69
C MET A 1 -0.85 19.71 -25.21
N SER A 2 -1.79 19.21 -24.41
CA SER A 2 -1.79 19.44 -22.96
C SER A 2 -0.72 18.54 -22.37
N ALA A 3 0.22 19.10 -21.61
CA ALA A 3 1.19 18.30 -20.88
C ALA A 3 0.44 17.37 -19.90
N ALA A 4 0.81 16.10 -19.89
CA ALA A 4 0.27 15.17 -18.91
C ALA A 4 0.56 15.71 -17.50
N PRO A 5 -0.38 15.59 -16.53
CA PRO A 5 -0.14 16.06 -15.18
C PRO A 5 1.07 15.35 -14.58
N ALA A 6 1.97 16.11 -13.98
CA ALA A 6 3.09 15.55 -13.23
C ALA A 6 2.56 14.75 -12.02
N GLY A 7 3.12 13.58 -11.78
CA GLY A 7 2.76 12.76 -10.64
C GLY A 7 3.13 13.43 -9.31
N GLY A 8 2.24 13.35 -8.31
CA GLY A 8 2.58 13.69 -6.92
C GLY A 8 3.54 12.63 -6.35
N SER A 9 4.60 13.03 -5.65
CA SER A 9 5.54 12.08 -5.03
C SER A 9 5.52 12.21 -3.51
N SER A 10 5.46 11.07 -2.82
CA SER A 10 5.53 10.93 -1.36
C SER A 10 6.54 9.86 -0.96
N VAL A 11 6.90 9.84 0.32
CA VAL A 11 7.65 8.74 0.92
C VAL A 11 6.77 8.14 2.00
N GLU A 12 6.36 6.89 1.82
CA GLU A 12 5.59 6.12 2.79
C GLU A 12 6.54 5.44 3.77
N VAL A 13 6.23 5.56 5.06
CA VAL A 13 6.91 4.84 6.14
C VAL A 13 5.86 4.04 6.89
N GLU A 14 5.91 2.73 6.76
CA GLU A 14 4.87 1.83 7.25
C GLU A 14 5.45 0.57 7.89
N LYS A 15 4.67 -0.07 8.74
CA LYS A 15 4.87 -1.45 9.18
C LYS A 15 3.67 -2.32 8.81
N LYS A 16 3.97 -3.56 8.46
CA LYS A 16 2.98 -4.56 8.06
C LYS A 16 3.02 -5.78 8.98
N TYR A 17 1.85 -6.36 9.20
CA TYR A 17 1.69 -7.49 10.11
C TYR A 17 0.74 -8.53 9.52
N ASP A 18 1.12 -9.80 9.66
CA ASP A 18 0.22 -10.92 9.40
C ASP A 18 -0.69 -11.16 10.60
N VAL A 19 -1.96 -11.39 10.34
CA VAL A 19 -2.96 -11.70 11.36
C VAL A 19 -3.86 -12.84 10.90
N ASP A 20 -4.42 -13.58 11.86
CA ASP A 20 -5.40 -14.60 11.57
C ASP A 20 -6.79 -13.97 11.34
N ALA A 21 -7.71 -14.71 10.75
CA ALA A 21 -9.00 -14.18 10.31
C ALA A 21 -9.84 -13.57 11.45
N ASP A 22 -9.70 -14.10 12.66
CA ASP A 22 -10.43 -13.75 13.87
C ASP A 22 -9.62 -12.97 14.91
N THR A 23 -8.36 -12.59 14.59
CA THR A 23 -7.53 -11.77 15.48
C THR A 23 -8.26 -10.47 15.81
N PRO A 24 -8.46 -10.14 17.11
CA PRO A 24 -9.09 -8.89 17.52
C PRO A 24 -8.22 -7.68 17.15
N LEU A 25 -8.84 -6.51 16.97
CA LEU A 25 -8.08 -5.28 16.71
C LEU A 25 -7.18 -4.94 17.90
N PRO A 26 -6.00 -4.35 17.67
CA PRO A 26 -5.10 -3.91 18.73
C PRO A 26 -5.70 -2.79 19.58
N ASP A 27 -5.24 -2.69 20.83
CA ASP A 27 -5.51 -1.54 21.69
C ASP A 27 -4.46 -0.44 21.41
N TRP A 28 -4.89 0.65 20.81
CA TRP A 28 -4.05 1.77 20.46
C TRP A 28 -3.89 2.83 21.57
N SER A 29 -4.51 2.64 22.73
CA SER A 29 -4.53 3.61 23.84
C SER A 29 -3.15 3.88 24.45
N THR A 30 -2.18 3.01 24.20
CA THR A 30 -0.81 3.11 24.73
C THR A 30 0.20 3.73 23.75
N LEU A 31 -0.24 4.10 22.54
CA LEU A 31 0.68 4.65 21.55
C LEU A 31 1.11 6.09 21.90
N PRO A 32 2.41 6.40 21.84
CA PRO A 32 2.90 7.75 22.06
C PRO A 32 2.27 8.75 21.09
N GLY A 33 1.74 9.87 21.60
CA GLY A 33 1.15 10.92 20.78
C GLY A 33 -0.24 10.63 20.21
N VAL A 34 -0.80 9.44 20.43
CA VAL A 34 -2.16 9.09 20.02
C VAL A 34 -3.10 9.20 21.22
N VAL A 35 -4.15 9.98 21.09
CA VAL A 35 -5.18 10.16 22.14
C VAL A 35 -6.55 9.67 21.72
N ARG A 36 -6.77 9.47 20.42
CA ARG A 36 -8.06 9.01 19.89
C ARG A 36 -7.88 8.19 18.62
N VAL A 37 -8.68 7.16 18.51
CA VAL A 37 -8.88 6.39 17.26
C VAL A 37 -10.10 6.96 16.55
N GLY A 38 -9.97 7.28 15.28
CA GLY A 38 -11.07 7.73 14.43
C GLY A 38 -12.10 6.63 14.18
N ASP A 39 -13.21 7.01 13.58
CA ASP A 39 -14.25 6.04 13.18
C ASP A 39 -13.72 5.09 12.10
N ALA A 40 -14.29 3.89 12.05
CA ALA A 40 -14.00 2.91 11.03
C ALA A 40 -14.45 3.41 9.65
N GLU A 41 -13.54 3.51 8.71
CA GLU A 41 -13.80 3.91 7.33
C GLU A 41 -13.61 2.70 6.39
N PRO A 42 -14.71 2.09 5.87
CA PRO A 42 -14.60 1.01 4.92
C PRO A 42 -14.21 1.53 3.53
N ARG A 43 -13.27 0.86 2.87
CA ARG A 43 -12.79 1.16 1.51
C ARG A 43 -12.66 -0.14 0.71
N ASP A 44 -13.34 -0.25 -0.41
CA ASP A 44 -13.16 -1.35 -1.35
C ASP A 44 -12.14 -0.94 -2.41
N LEU A 45 -11.00 -1.63 -2.43
CA LEU A 45 -9.89 -1.33 -3.31
C LEU A 45 -9.69 -2.44 -4.34
N ASP A 46 -9.46 -2.07 -5.60
CA ASP A 46 -9.10 -3.00 -6.68
C ASP A 46 -7.84 -2.50 -7.38
N ALA A 47 -6.73 -3.20 -7.19
CA ALA A 47 -5.45 -2.86 -7.75
C ALA A 47 -5.04 -3.89 -8.81
N ARG A 48 -4.76 -3.42 -10.03
CA ARG A 48 -4.23 -4.24 -11.11
C ARG A 48 -2.79 -3.87 -11.37
N TYR A 49 -1.91 -4.83 -11.16
CA TYR A 49 -0.47 -4.69 -11.35
C TYR A 49 -0.06 -5.10 -12.76
N VAL A 50 0.91 -4.39 -13.30
CA VAL A 50 1.48 -4.65 -14.61
C VAL A 50 2.99 -4.74 -14.55
N ASP A 51 3.58 -5.51 -15.46
CA ASP A 51 5.03 -5.60 -15.66
C ASP A 51 5.33 -6.04 -17.10
N THR A 52 6.59 -5.93 -17.50
CA THR A 52 7.07 -6.49 -18.76
C THR A 52 7.01 -8.02 -18.76
N PRO A 53 7.00 -8.70 -19.92
CA PRO A 53 7.01 -10.16 -20.01
C PRO A 53 8.10 -10.84 -19.16
N ASP A 54 9.26 -10.20 -19.05
CA ASP A 54 10.42 -10.68 -18.29
C ASP A 54 10.50 -10.15 -16.85
N THR A 55 9.44 -9.48 -16.36
CA THR A 55 9.34 -8.93 -15.00
C THR A 55 10.44 -7.92 -14.63
N ALA A 56 10.79 -7.03 -15.56
CA ALA A 56 11.88 -6.08 -15.35
C ALA A 56 11.63 -5.15 -14.17
N LEU A 57 10.38 -4.69 -13.96
CA LEU A 57 10.02 -3.83 -12.82
C LEU A 57 10.16 -4.57 -11.49
N ALA A 58 9.61 -5.77 -11.39
CA ALA A 58 9.69 -6.57 -10.16
C ALA A 58 11.16 -6.89 -9.79
N ARG A 59 12.01 -7.21 -10.79
CA ARG A 59 13.45 -7.42 -10.56
C ARG A 59 14.18 -6.16 -10.08
N ALA A 60 13.68 -4.96 -10.47
CA ALA A 60 14.19 -3.68 -9.98
C ALA A 60 13.58 -3.25 -8.63
N GLY A 61 12.72 -4.08 -8.02
CA GLY A 61 12.01 -3.72 -6.79
C GLY A 61 10.94 -2.65 -6.97
N VAL A 62 10.46 -2.44 -8.21
CA VAL A 62 9.46 -1.45 -8.58
C VAL A 62 8.13 -2.13 -8.88
N ALA A 63 7.04 -1.52 -8.45
CA ALA A 63 5.70 -1.97 -8.76
C ALA A 63 4.91 -0.85 -9.46
N VAL A 64 4.25 -1.19 -10.57
CA VAL A 64 3.31 -0.31 -11.26
C VAL A 64 1.92 -0.90 -11.14
N ARG A 65 0.95 -0.09 -10.68
CA ARG A 65 -0.44 -0.50 -10.55
C ARG A 65 -1.42 0.59 -10.97
N ARG A 66 -2.56 0.17 -11.46
CA ARG A 66 -3.79 0.96 -11.49
C ARG A 66 -4.62 0.56 -10.28
N ARG A 67 -4.99 1.50 -9.40
CA ARG A 67 -5.88 1.25 -8.27
C ARG A 67 -7.17 2.03 -8.42
N ARG A 68 -8.29 1.38 -8.14
CA ARG A 68 -9.61 1.96 -8.01
C ARG A 68 -10.11 1.84 -6.59
N GLY A 69 -10.96 2.79 -6.22
CA GLY A 69 -11.51 2.92 -4.87
C GLY A 69 -10.52 3.53 -3.88
N GLY A 70 -11.09 4.11 -2.81
CA GLY A 70 -10.35 4.86 -1.81
C GLY A 70 -10.01 6.29 -2.24
N PRO A 71 -9.47 7.09 -1.32
CA PRO A 71 -9.17 8.51 -1.56
C PRO A 71 -8.02 8.74 -2.55
N ASP A 72 -7.19 7.74 -2.77
CA ASP A 72 -5.97 7.78 -3.57
C ASP A 72 -6.07 6.87 -4.80
N GLU A 73 -7.25 6.74 -5.41
CA GLU A 73 -7.39 6.02 -6.67
C GLU A 73 -6.54 6.65 -7.79
N GLY A 74 -5.96 5.81 -8.65
CA GLY A 74 -5.07 6.28 -9.70
C GLY A 74 -4.04 5.26 -10.13
N TRP A 75 -3.05 5.75 -10.86
CA TRP A 75 -1.86 5.00 -11.20
C TRP A 75 -0.77 5.27 -10.18
N HIS A 76 -0.06 4.22 -9.78
CA HIS A 76 0.99 4.29 -8.77
C HIS A 76 2.24 3.59 -9.25
N VAL A 77 3.37 4.25 -9.04
CA VAL A 77 4.71 3.65 -9.17
C VAL A 77 5.34 3.65 -7.80
N LYS A 78 5.49 2.46 -7.20
CA LYS A 78 6.19 2.27 -5.92
C LYS A 78 7.61 1.80 -6.18
N GLY A 79 8.58 2.56 -5.72
CA GLY A 79 10.01 2.24 -5.79
C GLY A 79 10.45 1.14 -4.82
N PRO A 80 11.74 0.81 -4.81
CA PRO A 80 12.33 -0.07 -3.80
C PRO A 80 12.27 0.56 -2.40
N LEU A 81 12.42 -0.26 -1.36
CA LEU A 81 12.55 0.21 0.01
C LEU A 81 13.92 0.85 0.20
N GLU A 82 13.97 2.13 0.57
CA GLU A 82 15.22 2.88 0.81
C GLU A 82 15.11 3.69 2.10
N GLY A 83 16.11 3.60 2.98
CA GLY A 83 16.15 4.39 4.22
C GLY A 83 14.97 4.17 5.17
N GLY A 84 14.33 3.00 5.13
CA GLY A 84 13.15 2.69 5.96
C GLY A 84 11.82 3.21 5.40
N GLY A 85 11.82 3.85 4.23
CA GLY A 85 10.62 4.30 3.53
C GLY A 85 10.60 3.84 2.08
N ARG A 86 9.45 4.00 1.43
CA ARG A 86 9.26 3.67 0.01
C ARG A 86 8.73 4.89 -0.73
N ARG A 87 9.43 5.31 -1.76
CA ARG A 87 8.95 6.38 -2.63
C ARG A 87 7.77 5.87 -3.45
N GLU A 88 6.69 6.62 -3.41
CA GLU A 88 5.53 6.43 -4.30
C GLU A 88 5.31 7.67 -5.15
N THR A 89 4.99 7.46 -6.41
CA THR A 89 4.52 8.51 -7.31
C THR A 89 3.16 8.12 -7.85
N GLN A 90 2.22 9.06 -7.79
CA GLN A 90 0.82 8.85 -8.16
C GLN A 90 0.41 9.77 -9.31
N TRP A 91 -0.40 9.25 -10.22
CA TRP A 91 -1.09 9.99 -11.28
C TRP A 91 -2.59 9.72 -11.22
N PRO A 92 -3.42 10.65 -11.74
CA PRO A 92 -4.85 10.43 -11.84
C PRO A 92 -5.19 9.16 -12.61
N LEU A 93 -6.34 8.56 -12.29
CA LEU A 93 -6.82 7.33 -12.92
C LEU A 93 -7.01 7.48 -14.44
N GLY A 94 -7.41 8.69 -14.91
CA GLY A 94 -7.77 8.94 -16.30
C GLY A 94 -9.15 8.37 -16.63
N ASP A 95 -9.48 8.38 -17.92
CA ASP A 95 -10.75 7.84 -18.42
C ASP A 95 -10.68 6.31 -18.51
N VAL A 96 -11.21 5.62 -17.50
CA VAL A 96 -11.34 4.16 -17.47
C VAL A 96 -12.80 3.81 -17.74
N THR A 97 -13.05 3.21 -18.91
CA THR A 97 -14.41 2.85 -19.35
C THR A 97 -14.82 1.43 -18.99
N ASP A 98 -13.86 0.55 -18.73
CA ASP A 98 -14.08 -0.84 -18.36
C ASP A 98 -13.10 -1.26 -17.24
N ASP A 99 -13.65 -1.69 -16.10
CA ASP A 99 -12.87 -2.07 -14.93
C ASP A 99 -12.19 -3.43 -15.08
N ASP A 100 -12.77 -4.30 -15.88
CA ASP A 100 -12.25 -5.64 -16.11
C ASP A 100 -11.28 -5.71 -17.30
N ALA A 101 -11.21 -4.66 -18.11
CA ALA A 101 -10.23 -4.59 -19.20
C ALA A 101 -8.79 -4.50 -18.67
N ASP A 102 -7.86 -5.07 -19.40
CA ASP A 102 -6.44 -5.00 -19.10
C ASP A 102 -5.97 -3.55 -19.00
N PRO A 103 -5.21 -3.18 -17.96
CA PRO A 103 -4.78 -1.80 -17.78
C PRO A 103 -3.88 -1.34 -18.91
N VAL A 104 -4.26 -0.25 -19.59
CA VAL A 104 -3.39 0.44 -20.52
C VAL A 104 -2.59 1.49 -19.76
N VAL A 105 -1.27 1.29 -19.65
CA VAL A 105 -0.38 2.17 -18.88
C VAL A 105 -0.27 3.54 -19.58
N PRO A 106 -0.61 4.66 -18.91
CA PRO A 106 -0.47 6.00 -19.50
C PRO A 106 0.99 6.33 -19.81
N GLU A 107 1.21 7.17 -20.85
CA GLU A 107 2.54 7.58 -21.28
C GLU A 107 3.38 8.17 -20.13
N ALA A 108 2.79 9.05 -19.30
CA ALA A 108 3.49 9.65 -18.15
C ALA A 108 3.97 8.62 -17.12
N VAL A 109 3.23 7.49 -16.95
CA VAL A 109 3.63 6.38 -16.07
C VAL A 109 4.72 5.54 -16.74
N GLN A 110 4.61 5.30 -18.06
CA GLN A 110 5.67 4.63 -18.85
C GLN A 110 6.98 5.41 -18.78
N ASP A 111 6.93 6.74 -18.96
CA ASP A 111 8.10 7.61 -18.88
C ASP A 111 8.78 7.53 -17.52
N ALA A 112 8.00 7.48 -16.43
CA ALA A 112 8.53 7.39 -15.07
C ALA A 112 9.33 6.10 -14.80
N VAL A 113 9.08 5.03 -15.54
CA VAL A 113 9.79 3.74 -15.41
C VAL A 113 10.67 3.42 -16.62
N SER A 114 10.80 4.33 -17.57
CA SER A 114 11.46 4.11 -18.87
C SER A 114 12.93 3.68 -18.79
N SER A 115 13.63 4.06 -17.72
CA SER A 115 15.01 3.62 -17.47
C SER A 115 15.12 2.16 -16.98
N LEU A 116 14.00 1.56 -16.53
CA LEU A 116 13.95 0.21 -15.97
C LEU A 116 13.26 -0.78 -16.90
N ALA A 117 12.23 -0.33 -17.59
CA ALA A 117 11.35 -1.18 -18.40
C ALA A 117 10.75 -0.41 -19.58
N GLN A 118 10.52 -1.12 -20.68
CA GLN A 118 9.86 -0.60 -21.88
C GLN A 118 8.63 -1.46 -22.21
N PRO A 119 7.59 -0.90 -22.85
CA PRO A 119 6.44 -1.69 -23.30
C PRO A 119 6.84 -2.91 -24.12
N PRO A 120 6.03 -3.97 -24.18
CA PRO A 120 4.66 -4.02 -23.64
C PRO A 120 4.61 -4.27 -22.12
N PHE A 121 3.66 -3.61 -21.45
CA PHE A 121 3.28 -3.92 -20.07
C PHE A 121 2.07 -4.84 -20.09
N LEU A 122 2.16 -5.98 -19.42
CA LEU A 122 1.14 -7.01 -19.37
C LEU A 122 0.60 -7.17 -17.95
N PRO A 123 -0.64 -7.64 -17.75
CA PRO A 123 -1.16 -7.97 -16.44
C PRO A 123 -0.22 -8.92 -15.69
N LEU A 124 0.01 -8.63 -14.41
CA LEU A 124 0.86 -9.41 -13.53
C LEU A 124 0.05 -10.02 -12.38
N ALA A 125 -0.71 -9.18 -11.68
CA ALA A 125 -1.57 -9.61 -10.59
C ALA A 125 -2.76 -8.66 -10.40
N ARG A 126 -3.86 -9.17 -9.87
CA ARG A 126 -4.99 -8.37 -9.38
C ARG A 126 -5.14 -8.57 -7.88
N VAL A 127 -5.22 -7.48 -7.13
CA VAL A 127 -5.39 -7.49 -5.67
C VAL A 127 -6.64 -6.71 -5.34
N ARG A 128 -7.66 -7.42 -4.85
CA ARG A 128 -8.88 -6.84 -4.29
C ARG A 128 -8.77 -6.83 -2.78
N ASN A 129 -9.09 -5.71 -2.17
CA ASN A 129 -8.87 -5.52 -0.75
C ASN A 129 -10.07 -4.81 -0.12
N ALA A 130 -10.80 -5.51 0.75
CA ALA A 130 -11.77 -4.90 1.64
C ALA A 130 -10.98 -4.35 2.84
N ARG A 131 -10.72 -3.05 2.83
CA ARG A 131 -9.97 -2.31 3.84
C ARG A 131 -10.92 -1.66 4.84
N THR A 132 -10.57 -1.70 6.11
CA THR A 132 -11.13 -0.79 7.10
C THR A 132 -10.01 0.07 7.66
N ALA A 133 -10.10 1.39 7.43
CA ALA A 133 -9.10 2.35 7.87
C ALA A 133 -9.53 3.05 9.16
N TYR A 134 -8.54 3.39 10.00
CA TYR A 134 -8.71 4.09 11.27
C TYR A 134 -7.61 5.13 11.41
N ALA A 135 -7.98 6.41 11.48
CA ALA A 135 -7.03 7.47 11.78
C ALA A 135 -6.62 7.42 13.26
N LEU A 136 -5.33 7.39 13.54
CA LEU A 136 -4.76 7.50 14.89
C LEU A 136 -4.40 8.96 15.14
N LEU A 137 -5.15 9.62 16.02
CA LEU A 137 -5.18 11.07 16.14
C LEU A 137 -4.54 11.57 17.44
N ASP A 138 -3.84 12.69 17.33
CA ASP A 138 -3.29 13.45 18.48
C ASP A 138 -4.36 14.29 19.20
N ALA A 139 -3.95 15.06 20.21
CA ALA A 139 -4.83 15.90 21.02
C ALA A 139 -5.48 17.03 20.20
N GLU A 140 -4.85 17.46 19.13
CA GLU A 140 -5.34 18.50 18.20
C GLU A 140 -6.20 17.91 17.08
N GLY A 141 -6.38 16.59 17.04
CA GLY A 141 -7.14 15.88 16.02
C GLY A 141 -6.38 15.71 14.70
N ARG A 142 -5.06 15.88 14.69
CA ARG A 142 -4.21 15.64 13.51
C ARG A 142 -3.82 14.18 13.45
N GLU A 143 -3.67 13.65 12.25
CA GLU A 143 -3.34 12.25 12.03
C GLU A 143 -1.84 11.99 12.24
N VAL A 144 -1.54 11.21 13.29
CA VAL A 144 -0.20 10.71 13.62
C VAL A 144 0.12 9.49 12.75
N ALA A 145 -0.85 8.62 12.55
CA ALA A 145 -0.73 7.44 11.69
C ALA A 145 -2.12 6.99 11.21
N GLU A 146 -2.16 6.26 10.11
CA GLU A 146 -3.32 5.46 9.71
C GLU A 146 -3.06 3.98 10.04
N PHE A 147 -4.01 3.36 10.74
CA PHE A 147 -4.07 1.91 10.89
C PHE A 147 -5.09 1.34 9.93
N VAL A 148 -4.75 0.26 9.23
CA VAL A 148 -5.69 -0.42 8.35
C VAL A 148 -5.77 -1.92 8.64
N ASP A 149 -7.01 -2.44 8.60
CA ASP A 149 -7.34 -3.87 8.63
C ASP A 149 -7.76 -4.29 7.23
N ASP A 150 -6.91 -5.05 6.57
CA ASP A 150 -7.04 -5.46 5.17
C ASP A 150 -7.44 -6.93 5.04
N ARG A 151 -8.57 -7.19 4.37
CA ARG A 151 -8.98 -8.52 3.91
C ARG A 151 -8.72 -8.62 2.43
N VAL A 152 -7.64 -9.32 2.08
CA VAL A 152 -7.09 -9.35 0.72
C VAL A 152 -7.49 -10.62 0.00
N ARG A 153 -7.86 -10.47 -1.28
CA ARG A 153 -7.97 -11.53 -2.28
C ARG A 153 -7.08 -11.15 -3.46
N ALA A 154 -6.17 -12.02 -3.82
CA ALA A 154 -5.23 -11.77 -4.90
C ALA A 154 -5.23 -12.90 -5.91
N ARG A 155 -4.93 -12.56 -7.16
CA ARG A 155 -4.70 -13.49 -8.26
C ARG A 155 -3.38 -13.14 -8.95
N ASP A 156 -2.48 -14.10 -9.05
CA ASP A 156 -1.36 -14.08 -9.99
C ASP A 156 -1.93 -14.37 -11.38
N GLU A 157 -2.00 -13.35 -12.24
CA GLU A 157 -2.64 -13.49 -13.57
C GLU A 157 -1.79 -14.28 -14.56
N ARG A 158 -0.50 -14.47 -14.27
CA ARG A 158 0.40 -15.26 -15.12
C ARG A 158 0.42 -16.74 -14.79
N ARG A 159 0.21 -17.10 -13.50
CA ARG A 159 0.16 -18.48 -13.03
C ARG A 159 -1.24 -18.99 -12.82
N ASP A 160 -2.25 -18.12 -12.94
CA ASP A 160 -3.64 -18.41 -12.63
C ASP A 160 -3.84 -18.96 -11.20
N ALA A 161 -3.12 -18.38 -10.25
CA ALA A 161 -3.13 -18.80 -8.85
C ALA A 161 -3.82 -17.76 -7.98
N GLU A 162 -4.72 -18.21 -7.11
CA GLU A 162 -5.44 -17.34 -6.18
C GLU A 162 -4.92 -17.51 -4.76
N SER A 163 -4.94 -16.42 -4.00
CA SER A 163 -4.61 -16.41 -2.59
C SER A 163 -5.51 -15.43 -1.83
N ALA A 164 -5.68 -15.67 -0.53
CA ALA A 164 -6.42 -14.77 0.34
C ALA A 164 -5.77 -14.75 1.72
N TRP A 165 -5.77 -13.56 2.35
CA TRP A 165 -5.24 -13.38 3.70
C TRP A 165 -5.84 -12.14 4.36
N ARG A 166 -5.56 -11.98 5.63
CA ARG A 166 -5.79 -10.75 6.38
C ARG A 166 -4.45 -10.21 6.84
N GLU A 167 -4.25 -8.91 6.74
CA GLU A 167 -3.06 -8.23 7.22
C GLU A 167 -3.42 -6.87 7.80
N TRP A 168 -2.55 -6.36 8.66
CA TRP A 168 -2.62 -5.01 9.18
C TRP A 168 -1.44 -4.19 8.69
N GLU A 169 -1.68 -2.90 8.49
CA GLU A 169 -0.64 -1.92 8.19
C GLU A 169 -0.80 -0.72 9.13
N VAL A 170 0.33 -0.15 9.55
CA VAL A 170 0.36 1.14 10.24
C VAL A 170 1.31 2.03 9.45
N GLU A 171 0.76 3.07 8.85
CA GLU A 171 1.49 4.06 8.05
C GLU A 171 1.55 5.39 8.79
N LEU A 172 2.72 6.04 8.80
CA LEU A 172 2.90 7.34 9.44
C LEU A 172 2.13 8.43 8.69
N GLY A 173 1.34 9.20 9.45
CA GLY A 173 0.57 10.33 8.96
C GLY A 173 1.35 11.65 8.97
N PRO A 174 0.71 12.74 8.54
CA PRO A 174 1.33 14.07 8.46
C PRO A 174 1.78 14.64 9.81
N ALA A 175 1.18 14.22 10.93
CA ALA A 175 1.55 14.63 12.29
C ALA A 175 2.44 13.61 13.01
N ALA A 176 3.01 12.66 12.28
CA ALA A 176 3.96 11.69 12.83
C ALA A 176 5.21 12.38 13.41
N PRO A 177 5.90 11.76 14.38
CA PRO A 177 7.13 12.30 14.92
C PRO A 177 8.16 12.56 13.81
N ALA A 178 8.76 13.74 13.81
CA ALA A 178 9.78 14.11 12.83
C ALA A 178 11.17 13.52 13.16
N ASP A 179 11.43 13.27 14.44
CA ASP A 179 12.68 12.70 14.92
C ASP A 179 12.73 11.19 14.74
N ASP A 180 13.89 10.65 14.32
CA ASP A 180 14.06 9.22 14.03
C ASP A 180 13.93 8.35 15.29
N ALA A 181 14.39 8.83 16.45
CA ALA A 181 14.31 8.08 17.71
C ALA A 181 12.86 8.04 18.21
N GLU A 182 12.11 9.13 18.06
CA GLU A 182 10.67 9.18 18.39
C GLU A 182 9.85 8.29 17.45
N ARG A 183 10.16 8.28 16.13
CA ARG A 183 9.54 7.33 15.18
C ARG A 183 9.83 5.89 15.54
N ALA A 184 11.07 5.58 15.91
CA ALA A 184 11.44 4.23 16.35
C ALA A 184 10.67 3.83 17.62
N ALA A 185 10.51 4.75 18.59
CA ALA A 185 9.75 4.52 19.80
C ALA A 185 8.25 4.32 19.49
N PHE A 186 7.69 5.12 18.59
CA PHE A 186 6.31 4.96 18.12
C PHE A 186 6.09 3.57 17.51
N PHE A 187 6.92 3.15 16.56
CA PHE A 187 6.81 1.82 15.96
C PHE A 187 7.10 0.66 16.93
N ALA A 188 7.93 0.87 17.95
CA ALA A 188 8.10 -0.13 19.00
C ALA A 188 6.81 -0.31 19.83
N ALA A 189 6.08 0.78 20.12
CA ALA A 189 4.79 0.71 20.79
C ALA A 189 3.71 0.06 19.88
N VAL A 190 3.72 0.35 18.57
CA VAL A 190 2.87 -0.33 17.58
C VAL A 190 3.12 -1.83 17.59
N ASP A 191 4.39 -2.27 17.54
CA ASP A 191 4.75 -3.69 17.61
C ASP A 191 4.17 -4.36 18.88
N GLN A 192 4.31 -3.70 20.03
CA GLN A 192 3.79 -4.22 21.30
C GLN A 192 2.26 -4.40 21.28
N ALA A 193 1.53 -3.39 20.80
CA ALA A 193 0.07 -3.45 20.70
C ALA A 193 -0.39 -4.56 19.75
N VAL A 194 0.24 -4.65 18.58
CA VAL A 194 -0.07 -5.67 17.57
C VAL A 194 0.23 -7.07 18.08
N PHE A 195 1.40 -7.29 18.70
CA PHE A 195 1.78 -8.61 19.21
C PHE A 195 0.90 -9.03 20.40
N ALA A 196 0.50 -8.10 21.25
CA ALA A 196 -0.46 -8.36 22.32
C ALA A 196 -1.83 -8.80 21.78
N ALA A 197 -2.26 -8.30 20.63
CA ALA A 197 -3.48 -8.72 19.96
C ALA A 197 -3.36 -10.07 19.23
N GLY A 198 -2.14 -10.58 19.03
CA GLY A 198 -1.88 -11.85 18.32
C GLY A 198 -1.37 -11.67 16.88
N GLY A 199 -1.07 -10.45 16.46
CA GLY A 199 -0.39 -10.18 15.19
C GLY A 199 1.08 -10.57 15.22
N ARG A 200 1.71 -10.67 14.07
CA ARG A 200 3.13 -11.00 13.89
C ARG A 200 3.70 -10.21 12.73
N PRO A 201 5.01 -9.97 12.67
CA PRO A 201 5.61 -9.29 11.52
C PRO A 201 5.21 -9.96 10.22
N ALA A 202 4.88 -9.17 9.19
CA ALA A 202 4.48 -9.70 7.90
C ALA A 202 5.63 -10.50 7.26
N ALA A 203 5.31 -11.67 6.72
CA ALA A 203 6.26 -12.52 6.01
C ALA A 203 6.66 -11.93 4.64
N SER A 204 5.81 -11.07 4.06
CA SER A 204 6.06 -10.44 2.76
C SER A 204 6.06 -8.91 2.86
N GLY A 205 7.01 -8.25 2.20
CA GLY A 205 7.15 -6.81 2.20
C GLY A 205 6.10 -6.04 1.37
N SER A 206 5.26 -6.75 0.60
CA SER A 206 4.20 -6.12 -0.18
C SER A 206 3.10 -7.11 -0.58
N LYS A 207 1.87 -6.59 -0.78
CA LYS A 207 0.74 -7.38 -1.30
C LYS A 207 1.06 -8.02 -2.65
N LEU A 208 1.78 -7.31 -3.54
CA LEU A 208 2.21 -7.87 -4.82
C LEU A 208 3.15 -9.06 -4.64
N ALA A 209 4.20 -8.93 -3.84
CA ALA A 209 5.14 -10.03 -3.60
C ALA A 209 4.40 -11.26 -3.04
N ARG A 210 3.51 -11.06 -2.06
CA ARG A 210 2.69 -12.13 -1.48
C ARG A 210 1.76 -12.76 -2.51
N ALA A 211 1.11 -11.97 -3.37
CA ALA A 211 0.26 -12.48 -4.46
C ALA A 211 1.04 -13.35 -5.44
N LEU A 212 2.34 -13.08 -5.65
CA LEU A 212 3.24 -13.83 -6.51
C LEU A 212 3.94 -15.00 -5.81
N GLY A 213 3.66 -15.23 -4.51
CA GLY A 213 4.21 -16.35 -3.73
C GLY A 213 5.61 -16.09 -3.15
N HIS A 214 5.96 -14.83 -2.89
CA HIS A 214 7.25 -14.39 -2.30
C HIS A 214 7.09 -13.81 -0.91
#